data_f87295bf3ecc889d7b586e0c6aaa980e
#
_entry.id   f87295bf3ecc889d7b586e0c6aaa980e
#
_cell.length_a   1.000
_cell.length_b   1.000
_cell.length_c   1.000
_cell.angle_alpha   90.00
_cell.angle_beta   90.00
_cell.angle_gamma   90.00
#
_symmetry.space_group_name_H-M   'P 1'
#
loop_
_entity.id
_entity.type
_entity.pdbx_description
1 polymer ?
#
loop_
_entity_poly.entity_id
_entity_poly.type
_entity_poly.pdbx_seq_one_letter_code
_entity_poly.pdbx_strand_id
1 'polypeptide(L)'
;MSGLQSLLCLFWLGSVQAGKLLVIPADGSHWTGMKPLVEELGRRGNQVVVVIPEESLSMGPSEHTTTLRFPVPHTKAQIQERMSSRMEDILNIDKSTDLSRFIYFVFSLDFLKTFTLKNAESLLNNEELMKTLKDWDFDAVLTDPFEPQGAIIGEFLNIPSIYMQVNHPCDVDFLASQCPSPASYAPHKYTHYSDRMSFWQRTLNMVRALLQPLACRHLFSHADEIASRFLQRETSMMEIMSRADLWLMLSDFVFEFSRPVMPNMVMIGGLSHSKIHALPQLLQLTVKPHSYVFPCVVYGSSELNHREQYPPGRVSKAEQIWSEDPD
;
A
#
# COMPACT_ATOMS: atom_id res chain seq x y z
N MET A 1 18.22 -2.19 52.81
CA MET A 1 17.73 -1.25 51.78
C MET A 1 17.57 -1.87 50.38
N SER A 2 17.74 -3.18 50.20
CA SER A 2 17.71 -3.82 48.88
C SER A 2 16.32 -4.39 48.45
N GLY A 3 15.43 -4.68 49.39
CA GLY A 3 14.12 -5.26 49.05
C GLY A 3 13.09 -4.28 48.46
N LEU A 4 13.10 -3.03 48.92
CA LEU A 4 12.17 -2.01 48.47
C LEU A 4 12.50 -1.51 47.06
N GLN A 5 13.79 -1.44 46.71
CA GLN A 5 14.25 -1.07 45.36
C GLN A 5 13.90 -2.18 44.33
N SER A 6 14.03 -3.44 44.71
CA SER A 6 13.68 -4.57 43.86
C SER A 6 12.16 -4.65 43.63
N LEU A 7 11.34 -4.34 44.65
CA LEU A 7 9.88 -4.22 44.50
C LEU A 7 9.46 -3.05 43.62
N LEU A 8 10.11 -1.90 43.71
CA LEU A 8 9.89 -0.75 42.82
C LEU A 8 10.26 -1.05 41.37
N CYS A 9 11.36 -1.76 41.14
CA CYS A 9 11.72 -2.21 39.77
C CYS A 9 10.73 -3.23 39.21
N LEU A 10 10.18 -4.13 40.03
CA LEU A 10 9.13 -5.08 39.62
C LEU A 10 7.80 -4.38 39.30
N PHE A 11 7.45 -3.30 40.00
CA PHE A 11 6.30 -2.48 39.69
C PHE A 11 6.45 -1.67 38.38
N TRP A 12 7.67 -1.26 38.01
CA TRP A 12 7.95 -0.61 36.74
C TRP A 12 7.97 -1.57 35.53
N LEU A 13 8.17 -2.87 35.76
CA LEU A 13 8.12 -3.90 34.74
C LEU A 13 6.70 -4.42 34.43
N GLY A 14 5.70 -3.96 35.18
CA GLY A 14 4.37 -4.58 35.22
C GLY A 14 3.25 -3.94 34.43
N SER A 15 3.45 -2.83 33.76
CA SER A 15 2.35 -2.26 32.93
C SER A 15 2.79 -1.96 31.52
N VAL A 16 2.98 -3.01 30.73
CA VAL A 16 2.81 -2.86 29.28
C VAL A 16 1.32 -2.65 29.05
N GLN A 17 0.88 -1.39 29.08
CA GLN A 17 -0.48 -1.03 28.72
C GLN A 17 -0.69 -1.41 27.27
N ALA A 18 -1.75 -2.16 27.00
CA ALA A 18 -2.13 -2.50 25.63
C ALA A 18 -2.38 -1.19 24.84
N GLY A 19 -1.66 -1.00 23.76
CA GLY A 19 -1.85 0.17 22.89
C GLY A 19 -3.17 0.11 22.14
N LYS A 20 -3.71 1.29 21.82
CA LYS A 20 -4.92 1.46 21.01
C LYS A 20 -4.55 1.93 19.61
N LEU A 21 -4.68 1.06 18.63
CA LEU A 21 -4.31 1.32 17.24
C LEU A 21 -5.54 1.48 16.36
N LEU A 22 -5.63 2.62 15.68
CA LEU A 22 -6.57 2.80 14.58
C LEU A 22 -5.92 2.30 13.28
N VAL A 23 -6.65 1.51 12.49
CA VAL A 23 -6.16 1.02 11.19
C VAL A 23 -7.15 1.42 10.10
N ILE A 24 -6.65 2.13 9.08
CA ILE A 24 -7.42 2.55 7.90
C ILE A 24 -6.67 2.06 6.66
N PRO A 25 -6.97 0.83 6.20
CA PRO A 25 -6.23 0.19 5.12
C PRO A 25 -6.77 0.55 3.74
N ALA A 26 -5.97 0.37 2.69
CA ALA A 26 -6.44 0.28 1.31
C ALA A 26 -6.81 -1.17 0.96
N ASP A 27 -7.80 -1.36 0.08
CA ASP A 27 -8.31 -2.68 -0.30
C ASP A 27 -7.36 -3.46 -1.23
N GLY A 28 -7.62 -4.73 -1.42
CA GLY A 28 -6.91 -5.63 -2.32
C GLY A 28 -5.55 -6.07 -1.77
N SER A 29 -4.51 -6.00 -2.61
CA SER A 29 -3.15 -6.43 -2.25
C SER A 29 -2.52 -5.60 -1.12
N HIS A 30 -2.93 -4.36 -0.95
CA HIS A 30 -2.49 -3.50 0.14
C HIS A 30 -2.95 -4.05 1.50
N TRP A 31 -4.25 -4.38 1.61
CA TRP A 31 -4.76 -5.05 2.81
C TRP A 31 -4.12 -6.40 3.05
N THR A 32 -3.94 -7.20 1.98
CA THR A 32 -3.30 -8.52 2.09
C THR A 32 -1.90 -8.43 2.69
N GLY A 33 -1.15 -7.39 2.34
CA GLY A 33 0.17 -7.11 2.91
C GLY A 33 0.12 -6.61 4.35
N MET A 34 -0.87 -5.79 4.71
CA MET A 34 -1.00 -5.17 6.04
C MET A 34 -1.63 -6.12 7.08
N LYS A 35 -2.58 -6.96 6.66
CA LYS A 35 -3.37 -7.83 7.53
C LYS A 35 -2.55 -8.67 8.51
N PRO A 36 -1.46 -9.35 8.13
CA PRO A 36 -0.68 -10.16 9.07
C PRO A 36 -0.11 -9.35 10.24
N LEU A 37 0.33 -8.11 9.99
CA LEU A 37 0.81 -7.20 11.04
C LEU A 37 -0.34 -6.82 11.97
N VAL A 38 -1.47 -6.42 11.42
CA VAL A 38 -2.66 -5.98 12.16
C VAL A 38 -3.19 -7.09 13.07
N GLU A 39 -3.32 -8.31 12.54
CA GLU A 39 -3.76 -9.47 13.32
C GLU A 39 -2.77 -9.86 14.42
N GLU A 40 -1.49 -9.80 14.15
CA GLU A 40 -0.46 -10.11 15.16
C GLU A 40 -0.44 -9.06 16.28
N LEU A 41 -0.65 -7.79 15.98
CA LEU A 41 -0.78 -6.74 17.00
C LEU A 41 -1.99 -6.99 17.90
N GLY A 42 -3.15 -7.33 17.33
CA GLY A 42 -4.34 -7.70 18.09
C GLY A 42 -4.12 -8.96 18.93
N ARG A 43 -3.51 -10.00 18.37
CA ARG A 43 -3.17 -11.23 19.08
C ARG A 43 -2.22 -11.00 20.28
N ARG A 44 -1.36 -9.99 20.21
CA ARG A 44 -0.50 -9.56 21.33
C ARG A 44 -1.21 -8.76 22.39
N GLY A 45 -2.52 -8.58 22.28
CA GLY A 45 -3.35 -7.92 23.28
C GLY A 45 -3.53 -6.43 23.10
N ASN A 46 -3.10 -5.84 21.97
CA ASN A 46 -3.43 -4.45 21.65
C ASN A 46 -4.90 -4.32 21.24
N GLN A 47 -5.50 -3.19 21.53
CA GLN A 47 -6.84 -2.84 21.05
C GLN A 47 -6.72 -2.27 19.64
N VAL A 48 -7.01 -3.10 18.64
CA VAL A 48 -6.88 -2.72 17.23
C VAL A 48 -8.26 -2.53 16.63
N VAL A 49 -8.55 -1.33 16.15
CA VAL A 49 -9.80 -0.97 15.48
C VAL A 49 -9.53 -0.77 13.99
N VAL A 50 -10.15 -1.58 13.16
CA VAL A 50 -9.98 -1.53 11.69
C VAL A 50 -11.24 -0.91 11.06
N VAL A 51 -11.08 0.21 10.37
CA VAL A 51 -12.17 0.90 9.66
C VAL A 51 -12.13 0.51 8.20
N ILE A 52 -13.20 -0.13 7.72
CA ILE A 52 -13.28 -0.66 6.35
C ILE A 52 -14.57 -0.21 5.65
N PRO A 53 -14.58 -0.10 4.32
CA PRO A 53 -15.83 0.10 3.59
C PRO A 53 -16.77 -1.09 3.76
N GLU A 54 -18.09 -0.87 3.67
CA GLU A 54 -19.09 -1.94 3.70
C GLU A 54 -18.89 -2.92 2.56
N GLU A 55 -18.56 -2.41 1.36
CA GLU A 55 -18.25 -3.18 0.17
C GLU A 55 -16.73 -3.19 -0.06
N SER A 56 -16.13 -4.37 0.02
CA SER A 56 -14.70 -4.59 -0.14
C SER A 56 -14.43 -5.91 -0.85
N LEU A 57 -13.32 -6.01 -1.56
CA LEU A 57 -12.86 -7.23 -2.23
C LEU A 57 -12.23 -8.22 -1.24
N SER A 58 -11.43 -7.72 -0.30
CA SER A 58 -10.53 -8.53 0.52
C SER A 58 -10.65 -8.30 2.03
N MET A 59 -11.29 -7.21 2.45
CA MET A 59 -11.39 -6.86 3.88
C MET A 59 -12.63 -7.46 4.53
N GLY A 60 -12.48 -7.87 5.79
CA GLY A 60 -13.55 -8.45 6.58
C GLY A 60 -13.21 -8.46 8.07
N PRO A 61 -14.14 -8.91 8.93
CA PRO A 61 -13.92 -9.00 10.37
C PRO A 61 -12.82 -10.02 10.70
N SER A 62 -12.14 -9.82 11.82
CA SER A 62 -11.14 -10.71 12.39
C SER A 62 -11.41 -10.93 13.87
N GLU A 63 -10.99 -12.09 14.39
CA GLU A 63 -11.14 -12.43 15.81
C GLU A 63 -10.27 -11.58 16.74
N HIS A 64 -9.21 -10.97 16.20
CA HIS A 64 -8.22 -10.22 16.97
C HIS A 64 -8.38 -8.70 16.87
N THR A 65 -9.39 -8.22 16.11
CA THR A 65 -9.59 -6.79 15.88
C THR A 65 -11.06 -6.41 15.97
N THR A 66 -11.35 -5.17 16.37
CA THR A 66 -12.68 -4.57 16.26
C THR A 66 -12.83 -3.98 14.85
N THR A 67 -13.88 -4.38 14.14
CA THR A 67 -14.12 -3.88 12.77
C THR A 67 -15.27 -2.87 12.79
N LEU A 68 -15.00 -1.65 12.33
CA LEU A 68 -16.00 -0.63 12.04
C LEU A 68 -16.18 -0.49 10.53
N ARG A 69 -17.42 -0.26 10.10
CA ARG A 69 -17.75 -0.15 8.66
C ARG A 69 -18.35 1.20 8.34
N PHE A 70 -18.07 1.69 7.13
CA PHE A 70 -18.69 2.88 6.58
C PHE A 70 -19.31 2.60 5.21
N PRO A 71 -20.41 3.26 4.86
CA PRO A 71 -21.06 3.07 3.58
C PRO A 71 -20.20 3.57 2.43
N VAL A 72 -20.32 2.96 1.26
CA VAL A 72 -19.64 3.41 0.03
C VAL A 72 -20.62 3.40 -1.14
N PRO A 73 -20.45 4.32 -2.14
CA PRO A 73 -21.40 4.49 -3.21
C PRO A 73 -21.22 3.48 -4.38
N HIS A 74 -20.66 2.31 -4.12
CA HIS A 74 -20.40 1.28 -5.12
C HIS A 74 -20.57 -0.11 -4.53
N THR A 75 -20.92 -1.07 -5.37
CA THR A 75 -21.08 -2.47 -5.01
C THR A 75 -19.78 -3.26 -5.27
N LYS A 76 -19.63 -4.39 -4.61
CA LYS A 76 -18.52 -5.33 -4.85
C LYS A 76 -18.41 -5.75 -6.31
N ALA A 77 -19.55 -5.98 -7.00
CA ALA A 77 -19.57 -6.31 -8.41
C ALA A 77 -18.98 -5.19 -9.29
N GLN A 78 -19.32 -3.92 -9.00
CA GLN A 78 -18.75 -2.77 -9.72
C GLN A 78 -17.26 -2.61 -9.48
N ILE A 79 -16.77 -2.90 -8.25
CA ILE A 79 -15.33 -2.90 -7.95
C ILE A 79 -14.64 -3.97 -8.79
N GLN A 80 -15.18 -5.18 -8.79
CA GLN A 80 -14.60 -6.33 -9.50
C GLN A 80 -14.58 -6.13 -11.02
N GLU A 81 -15.67 -5.63 -11.60
CA GLU A 81 -15.76 -5.31 -13.02
C GLU A 81 -14.69 -4.28 -13.43
N ARG A 82 -14.55 -3.20 -12.66
CA ARG A 82 -13.52 -2.17 -12.92
C ARG A 82 -12.10 -2.70 -12.80
N MET A 83 -11.83 -3.53 -11.79
CA MET A 83 -10.51 -4.16 -11.62
C MET A 83 -10.19 -5.11 -12.78
N SER A 84 -11.17 -5.88 -13.24
CA SER A 84 -11.00 -6.80 -14.39
C SER A 84 -10.76 -6.04 -15.70
N SER A 85 -11.55 -5.00 -15.98
CA SER A 85 -11.35 -4.13 -17.14
C SER A 85 -9.97 -3.48 -17.13
N ARG A 86 -9.53 -2.97 -15.99
CA ARG A 86 -8.20 -2.38 -15.85
C ARG A 86 -7.08 -3.39 -16.07
N MET A 87 -7.23 -4.62 -15.56
CA MET A 87 -6.25 -5.68 -15.80
C MET A 87 -6.16 -6.01 -17.30
N GLU A 88 -7.31 -6.02 -18.00
CA GLU A 88 -7.33 -6.22 -19.44
C GLU A 88 -6.63 -5.08 -20.19
N ASP A 89 -6.85 -3.83 -19.78
CA ASP A 89 -6.13 -2.68 -20.33
C ASP A 89 -4.62 -2.78 -20.11
N ILE A 90 -4.19 -3.18 -18.89
CA ILE A 90 -2.77 -3.40 -18.55
C ILE A 90 -2.14 -4.47 -19.44
N LEU A 91 -2.87 -5.56 -19.70
CA LEU A 91 -2.37 -6.67 -20.52
C LEU A 91 -2.30 -6.32 -22.01
N ASN A 92 -3.18 -5.42 -22.47
CA ASN A 92 -3.29 -5.01 -23.88
C ASN A 92 -2.41 -3.82 -24.24
N ILE A 93 -1.72 -3.17 -23.27
CA ILE A 93 -0.84 -2.05 -23.57
C ILE A 93 0.32 -2.54 -24.42
N ASP A 94 0.50 -1.83 -25.52
CA ASP A 94 1.73 -1.93 -26.28
C ASP A 94 2.90 -1.45 -25.41
N LYS A 95 3.71 -2.38 -24.97
CA LYS A 95 4.88 -2.14 -24.12
C LYS A 95 6.09 -1.67 -24.93
N SER A 96 5.93 -1.41 -26.23
CA SER A 96 7.02 -1.16 -27.17
C SER A 96 7.73 0.17 -26.94
N THR A 97 7.05 1.18 -26.38
CA THR A 97 7.68 2.50 -26.18
C THR A 97 7.56 3.00 -24.74
N ASP A 98 8.58 3.75 -24.29
CA ASP A 98 8.58 4.42 -22.99
C ASP A 98 7.47 5.48 -22.89
N LEU A 99 7.08 6.06 -24.01
CA LEU A 99 6.01 7.05 -24.09
C LEU A 99 4.64 6.43 -23.86
N SER A 100 4.33 5.29 -24.50
CA SER A 100 3.05 4.61 -24.29
C SER A 100 2.87 4.15 -22.86
N ARG A 101 3.94 3.68 -22.21
CA ARG A 101 3.94 3.31 -20.78
C ARG A 101 3.72 4.52 -19.87
N PHE A 102 4.34 5.65 -20.19
CA PHE A 102 4.14 6.89 -19.42
C PHE A 102 2.70 7.41 -19.55
N ILE A 103 2.17 7.45 -20.77
CA ILE A 103 0.76 7.84 -21.01
C ILE A 103 -0.18 6.93 -20.24
N TYR A 104 0.02 5.62 -20.32
CA TYR A 104 -0.79 4.67 -19.56
C TYR A 104 -0.71 4.90 -18.04
N PHE A 105 0.49 5.12 -17.53
CA PHE A 105 0.68 5.45 -16.12
C PHE A 105 -0.17 6.65 -15.71
N VAL A 106 -0.13 7.74 -16.49
CA VAL A 106 -0.94 8.95 -16.22
C VAL A 106 -2.43 8.64 -16.22
N PHE A 107 -2.94 7.89 -17.23
CA PHE A 107 -4.35 7.50 -17.27
C PHE A 107 -4.76 6.55 -16.13
N SER A 108 -3.85 5.68 -15.69
CA SER A 108 -4.15 4.80 -14.58
C SER A 108 -4.25 5.53 -13.24
N LEU A 109 -3.59 6.67 -13.08
CA LEU A 109 -3.72 7.52 -11.89
C LEU A 109 -5.12 8.13 -11.77
N ASP A 110 -5.74 8.52 -12.85
CA ASP A 110 -7.05 9.16 -12.87
C ASP A 110 -8.17 8.19 -12.44
N PHE A 111 -8.04 6.94 -12.81
CA PHE A 111 -8.94 5.88 -12.34
C PHE A 111 -8.88 5.66 -10.82
N LEU A 112 -7.68 5.55 -10.27
CA LEU A 112 -7.47 5.37 -8.84
C LEU A 112 -8.05 6.54 -8.05
N LYS A 113 -7.80 7.76 -8.51
CA LYS A 113 -8.27 9.00 -7.93
C LYS A 113 -9.79 9.00 -7.71
N THR A 114 -10.57 8.61 -8.71
CA THR A 114 -12.04 8.66 -8.62
C THR A 114 -12.60 7.70 -7.56
N PHE A 115 -11.95 6.54 -7.34
CA PHE A 115 -12.43 5.50 -6.44
C PHE A 115 -12.09 5.82 -4.97
N THR A 116 -10.81 6.12 -4.72
CA THR A 116 -10.31 6.42 -3.37
C THR A 116 -10.95 7.68 -2.80
N LEU A 117 -11.21 8.70 -3.64
CA LEU A 117 -11.83 9.94 -3.19
C LEU A 117 -13.27 9.77 -2.73
N LYS A 118 -14.06 8.92 -3.40
CA LYS A 118 -15.43 8.63 -2.97
C LYS A 118 -15.46 7.91 -1.62
N ASN A 119 -14.53 6.99 -1.38
CA ASN A 119 -14.37 6.35 -0.09
C ASN A 119 -13.97 7.37 0.98
N ALA A 120 -13.02 8.24 0.67
CA ALA A 120 -12.58 9.29 1.58
C ALA A 120 -13.72 10.23 1.95
N GLU A 121 -14.47 10.74 0.98
CA GLU A 121 -15.63 11.61 1.24
C GLU A 121 -16.71 10.91 2.06
N SER A 122 -17.00 9.65 1.77
CA SER A 122 -18.02 8.90 2.52
C SER A 122 -17.61 8.69 3.98
N LEU A 123 -16.36 8.30 4.23
CA LEU A 123 -15.86 8.10 5.59
C LEU A 123 -15.81 9.40 6.37
N LEU A 124 -15.20 10.45 5.80
CA LEU A 124 -15.00 11.74 6.49
C LEU A 124 -16.32 12.49 6.77
N ASN A 125 -17.35 12.30 5.93
CA ASN A 125 -18.67 12.90 6.14
C ASN A 125 -19.56 12.06 7.08
N ASN A 126 -19.11 10.91 7.57
CA ASN A 126 -19.85 10.11 8.54
C ASN A 126 -19.60 10.63 9.97
N GLU A 127 -20.43 11.61 10.39
CA GLU A 127 -20.28 12.29 11.67
C GLU A 127 -20.32 11.35 12.88
N GLU A 128 -21.19 10.33 12.85
CA GLU A 128 -21.34 9.35 13.91
C GLU A 128 -20.07 8.51 14.07
N LEU A 129 -19.53 8.02 12.95
CA LEU A 129 -18.30 7.25 12.97
C LEU A 129 -17.10 8.12 13.37
N MET A 130 -17.00 9.34 12.86
CA MET A 130 -15.94 10.29 13.25
C MET A 130 -15.97 10.62 14.75
N LYS A 131 -17.17 10.78 15.33
CA LYS A 131 -17.33 10.95 16.77
C LYS A 131 -16.87 9.70 17.51
N THR A 132 -17.29 8.52 17.07
CA THR A 132 -16.87 7.23 17.66
C THR A 132 -15.35 7.10 17.64
N LEU A 133 -14.67 7.42 16.51
CA LEU A 133 -13.22 7.35 16.43
C LEU A 133 -12.53 8.32 17.39
N LYS A 134 -13.09 9.52 17.59
CA LYS A 134 -12.57 10.48 18.56
C LYS A 134 -12.72 10.00 20.01
N ASP A 135 -13.84 9.35 20.33
CA ASP A 135 -14.12 8.85 21.67
C ASP A 135 -13.24 7.63 22.07
N TRP A 136 -12.61 6.97 21.09
CA TRP A 136 -11.70 5.83 21.35
C TRP A 136 -10.37 6.23 21.98
N ASP A 137 -9.87 7.44 21.73
CA ASP A 137 -8.58 7.95 22.24
C ASP A 137 -7.42 7.03 21.84
N PHE A 138 -7.14 6.97 20.55
CA PHE A 138 -6.10 6.12 19.94
C PHE A 138 -4.70 6.65 20.19
N ASP A 139 -3.73 5.75 20.37
CA ASP A 139 -2.31 6.07 20.51
C ASP A 139 -1.62 6.35 19.16
N ALA A 140 -2.11 5.75 18.07
CA ALA A 140 -1.58 5.93 16.71
C ALA A 140 -2.58 5.50 15.64
N VAL A 141 -2.35 5.95 14.39
CA VAL A 141 -3.03 5.44 13.21
C VAL A 141 -2.05 4.72 12.29
N LEU A 142 -2.41 3.50 11.86
CA LEU A 142 -1.75 2.76 10.80
C LEU A 142 -2.60 2.85 9.53
N THR A 143 -2.03 3.39 8.47
CA THR A 143 -2.77 3.60 7.21
C THR A 143 -1.89 3.36 5.99
N ASP A 144 -2.52 3.30 4.83
CA ASP A 144 -1.87 3.21 3.55
C ASP A 144 -1.92 4.60 2.86
N PRO A 145 -0.80 5.12 2.34
CA PRO A 145 -0.77 6.42 1.69
C PRO A 145 -1.61 6.48 0.40
N PHE A 146 -2.06 5.32 -0.08
CA PHE A 146 -2.95 5.21 -1.23
C PHE A 146 -4.39 5.70 -0.93
N GLU A 147 -4.82 5.59 0.32
CA GLU A 147 -6.14 6.00 0.81
C GLU A 147 -5.99 7.27 1.66
N PRO A 148 -6.37 8.46 1.13
CA PRO A 148 -6.09 9.74 1.79
C PRO A 148 -6.80 9.91 3.14
N GLN A 149 -7.96 9.27 3.34
CA GLN A 149 -8.75 9.41 4.56
C GLN A 149 -7.99 9.00 5.82
N GLY A 150 -7.11 8.01 5.76
CA GLY A 150 -6.34 7.57 6.92
C GLY A 150 -5.38 8.65 7.42
N ALA A 151 -4.68 9.30 6.49
CA ALA A 151 -3.79 10.43 6.79
C ALA A 151 -4.58 11.63 7.36
N ILE A 152 -5.71 11.96 6.75
CA ILE A 152 -6.59 13.08 7.18
C ILE A 152 -7.15 12.83 8.58
N ILE A 153 -7.57 11.60 8.89
CA ILE A 153 -8.10 11.24 10.21
C ILE A 153 -6.98 11.27 11.26
N GLY A 154 -5.78 10.79 10.95
CA GLY A 154 -4.62 10.92 11.85
C GLY A 154 -4.33 12.35 12.25
N GLU A 155 -4.32 13.25 11.27
CA GLU A 155 -4.15 14.70 11.48
C GLU A 155 -5.31 15.30 12.27
N PHE A 156 -6.57 14.91 11.98
CA PHE A 156 -7.75 15.36 12.70
C PHE A 156 -7.76 14.95 14.18
N LEU A 157 -7.35 13.72 14.46
CA LEU A 157 -7.26 13.19 15.82
C LEU A 157 -5.98 13.65 16.54
N ASN A 158 -5.04 14.27 15.82
CA ASN A 158 -3.74 14.69 16.33
C ASN A 158 -2.96 13.54 17.01
N ILE A 159 -2.90 12.41 16.34
CA ILE A 159 -2.20 11.20 16.79
C ILE A 159 -1.06 10.82 15.83
N PRO A 160 -0.02 10.13 16.32
CA PRO A 160 1.08 9.63 15.50
C PRO A 160 0.60 8.83 14.29
N SER A 161 1.19 9.11 13.11
CA SER A 161 0.83 8.47 11.85
C SER A 161 1.90 7.50 11.38
N ILE A 162 1.49 6.25 11.16
CA ILE A 162 2.31 5.18 10.63
C ILE A 162 1.78 4.82 9.24
N TYR A 163 2.60 5.01 8.21
CA TYR A 163 2.24 4.64 6.84
C TYR A 163 2.84 3.30 6.48
N MET A 164 2.02 2.35 6.08
CA MET A 164 2.49 1.09 5.52
C MET A 164 2.32 1.10 4.00
N GLN A 165 3.44 1.09 3.31
CA GLN A 165 3.47 1.22 1.86
C GLN A 165 3.84 -0.09 1.18
N VAL A 166 2.96 -0.56 0.29
CA VAL A 166 3.23 -1.69 -0.61
C VAL A 166 3.90 -1.17 -1.89
N ASN A 167 3.27 -0.22 -2.55
CA ASN A 167 3.77 0.46 -3.73
C ASN A 167 2.96 1.72 -3.98
N HIS A 168 3.60 2.85 -4.22
CA HIS A 168 2.92 4.09 -4.55
C HIS A 168 3.42 4.66 -5.88
N PRO A 169 2.51 5.05 -6.77
CA PRO A 169 2.89 5.40 -8.15
C PRO A 169 3.78 6.63 -8.27
N CYS A 170 3.78 7.54 -7.29
CA CYS A 170 4.57 8.76 -7.36
C CYS A 170 5.67 8.85 -6.29
N ASP A 171 6.06 7.73 -5.66
CA ASP A 171 7.07 7.71 -4.59
C ASP A 171 6.81 8.77 -3.50
N VAL A 172 5.57 8.87 -3.05
CA VAL A 172 5.11 9.87 -2.07
C VAL A 172 5.90 9.81 -0.77
N ASP A 173 6.33 8.63 -0.36
CA ASP A 173 7.20 8.37 0.77
C ASP A 173 8.50 9.17 0.71
N PHE A 174 9.21 9.12 -0.43
CA PHE A 174 10.44 9.87 -0.65
C PHE A 174 10.19 11.37 -0.74
N LEU A 175 9.11 11.78 -1.41
CA LEU A 175 8.77 13.20 -1.55
C LEU A 175 8.33 13.81 -0.21
N ALA A 176 7.44 13.16 0.52
CA ALA A 176 6.93 13.65 1.80
C ALA A 176 8.03 13.68 2.88
N SER A 177 8.85 12.66 2.97
CA SER A 177 9.97 12.59 3.92
C SER A 177 11.20 13.38 3.49
N GLN A 178 11.20 13.97 2.28
CA GLN A 178 12.36 14.63 1.67
C GLN A 178 13.59 13.69 1.55
N CYS A 179 13.33 12.39 1.41
CA CYS A 179 14.38 11.40 1.27
C CYS A 179 15.08 11.53 -0.08
N PRO A 180 16.42 11.54 -0.14
CA PRO A 180 17.15 11.60 -1.40
C PRO A 180 16.79 10.44 -2.33
N SER A 181 16.43 10.75 -3.57
CA SER A 181 16.17 9.77 -4.63
C SER A 181 17.14 9.99 -5.80
N PRO A 182 18.34 9.35 -5.77
CA PRO A 182 19.42 9.63 -6.70
C PRO A 182 19.16 9.01 -8.07
N ALA A 183 18.54 9.77 -8.97
CA ALA A 183 18.17 9.35 -10.32
C ALA A 183 19.38 8.99 -11.22
N SER A 184 20.61 9.24 -10.76
CA SER A 184 21.84 8.89 -11.50
C SER A 184 22.15 7.40 -11.50
N TYR A 185 21.68 6.65 -10.49
CA TYR A 185 21.91 5.21 -10.39
C TYR A 185 20.67 4.42 -9.92
N ALA A 186 19.71 5.02 -9.23
CA ALA A 186 18.46 4.37 -8.89
C ALA A 186 17.45 4.57 -10.02
N PRO A 187 17.02 3.51 -10.71
CA PRO A 187 16.01 3.61 -11.75
C PRO A 187 14.67 4.04 -11.18
N HIS A 188 13.97 4.87 -11.91
CA HIS A 188 12.64 5.29 -11.57
C HIS A 188 11.64 4.12 -11.73
N LYS A 189 10.65 4.00 -10.86
CA LYS A 189 9.57 3.03 -10.99
C LYS A 189 8.93 3.12 -12.38
N TYR A 190 8.44 2.00 -12.89
CA TYR A 190 7.86 1.87 -14.24
C TYR A 190 8.85 2.12 -15.41
N THR A 191 10.15 2.06 -15.15
CA THR A 191 11.15 1.91 -16.19
C THR A 191 11.64 0.46 -16.24
N HIS A 192 12.16 0.01 -17.36
CA HIS A 192 12.89 -1.26 -17.47
C HIS A 192 14.40 -1.05 -17.32
N TYR A 193 14.79 0.07 -16.68
CA TYR A 193 16.19 0.36 -16.49
C TYR A 193 16.74 -0.42 -15.29
N SER A 194 18.02 -0.76 -15.37
CA SER A 194 18.80 -1.24 -14.22
C SER A 194 19.62 -0.10 -13.64
N ASP A 195 20.34 -0.37 -12.56
CA ASP A 195 21.36 0.52 -12.00
C ASP A 195 22.49 0.87 -12.98
N ARG A 196 22.65 0.03 -14.03
CA ARG A 196 23.63 0.23 -15.12
C ARG A 196 23.01 0.93 -16.33
N MET A 197 22.48 2.12 -16.10
CA MET A 197 21.85 2.92 -17.15
C MET A 197 22.87 3.46 -18.16
N SER A 198 22.53 3.40 -19.46
CA SER A 198 23.21 4.15 -20.50
C SER A 198 23.04 5.67 -20.31
N PHE A 199 23.79 6.49 -21.03
CA PHE A 199 23.66 7.95 -20.96
C PHE A 199 22.21 8.40 -21.19
N TRP A 200 21.55 7.91 -22.23
CA TRP A 200 20.18 8.30 -22.56
C TRP A 200 19.16 7.80 -21.54
N GLN A 201 19.29 6.58 -21.04
CA GLN A 201 18.43 6.07 -19.96
C GLN A 201 18.57 6.90 -18.70
N ARG A 202 19.79 7.28 -18.34
CA ARG A 202 20.06 8.14 -17.17
C ARG A 202 19.49 9.54 -17.37
N THR A 203 19.61 10.12 -18.57
CA THR A 203 19.01 11.42 -18.90
C THR A 203 17.49 11.36 -18.76
N LEU A 204 16.84 10.35 -19.33
CA LEU A 204 15.38 10.16 -19.20
C LEU A 204 14.97 9.91 -17.76
N ASN A 205 15.74 9.14 -16.99
CA ASN A 205 15.49 8.91 -15.58
C ASN A 205 15.55 10.21 -14.77
N MET A 206 16.51 11.09 -15.05
CA MET A 206 16.60 12.43 -14.46
C MET A 206 15.38 13.31 -14.82
N VAL A 207 14.96 13.31 -16.08
CA VAL A 207 13.77 14.06 -16.51
C VAL A 207 12.52 13.58 -15.77
N ARG A 208 12.37 12.26 -15.63
CA ARG A 208 11.25 11.68 -14.86
C ARG A 208 11.30 12.09 -13.39
N ALA A 209 12.46 12.04 -12.76
CA ALA A 209 12.63 12.47 -11.37
C ALA A 209 12.24 13.94 -11.16
N LEU A 210 12.53 14.82 -12.14
CA LEU A 210 12.14 16.23 -12.10
C LEU A 210 10.62 16.43 -12.28
N LEU A 211 9.96 15.57 -13.05
CA LEU A 211 8.51 15.66 -13.30
C LEU A 211 7.67 14.98 -12.21
N GLN A 212 8.25 14.10 -11.44
CA GLN A 212 7.56 13.31 -10.43
C GLN A 212 6.83 14.13 -9.36
N PRO A 213 7.38 15.21 -8.78
CA PRO A 213 6.65 16.05 -7.84
C PRO A 213 5.38 16.64 -8.44
N LEU A 214 5.41 16.99 -9.73
CA LEU A 214 4.24 17.52 -10.45
C LEU A 214 3.17 16.42 -10.63
N ALA A 215 3.59 15.22 -11.00
CA ALA A 215 2.68 14.08 -11.12
C ALA A 215 2.03 13.72 -9.77
N CYS A 216 2.81 13.75 -8.69
CA CYS A 216 2.32 13.49 -7.34
C CYS A 216 1.32 14.57 -6.88
N ARG A 217 1.64 15.84 -7.12
CA ARG A 217 0.74 16.96 -6.83
C ARG A 217 -0.58 16.85 -7.61
N HIS A 218 -0.52 16.45 -8.88
CA HIS A 218 -1.73 16.21 -9.67
C HIS A 218 -2.53 15.04 -9.09
N LEU A 219 -1.89 13.96 -8.70
CA LEU A 219 -2.54 12.79 -8.10
C LEU A 219 -3.32 13.16 -6.84
N PHE A 220 -2.71 13.93 -5.95
CA PHE A 220 -3.31 14.29 -4.66
C PHE A 220 -4.19 15.56 -4.70
N SER A 221 -4.29 16.28 -5.82
CA SER A 221 -4.97 17.57 -5.89
C SER A 221 -6.39 17.60 -5.31
N HIS A 222 -7.21 16.58 -5.60
CA HIS A 222 -8.56 16.47 -5.05
C HIS A 222 -8.58 16.02 -3.59
N ALA A 223 -7.62 15.19 -3.19
CA ALA A 223 -7.46 14.83 -1.78
C ALA A 223 -7.03 16.03 -0.94
N ASP A 224 -6.23 16.95 -1.49
CA ASP A 224 -5.86 18.23 -0.86
C ASP A 224 -7.10 19.09 -0.62
N GLU A 225 -8.04 19.16 -1.59
CA GLU A 225 -9.31 19.86 -1.45
C GLU A 225 -10.19 19.25 -0.33
N ILE A 226 -10.30 17.91 -0.30
CA ILE A 226 -11.04 17.20 0.74
C ILE A 226 -10.40 17.43 2.12
N ALA A 227 -9.08 17.30 2.22
CA ALA A 227 -8.34 17.51 3.46
C ALA A 227 -8.53 18.94 3.98
N SER A 228 -8.37 19.95 3.12
CA SER A 228 -8.53 21.36 3.48
C SER A 228 -9.94 21.67 3.95
N ARG A 229 -10.95 21.14 3.28
CA ARG A 229 -12.36 21.31 3.65
C ARG A 229 -12.68 20.64 4.99
N PHE A 230 -12.21 19.41 5.19
CA PHE A 230 -12.48 18.64 6.40
C PHE A 230 -11.75 19.20 7.62
N LEU A 231 -10.47 19.54 7.48
CA LEU A 231 -9.64 20.10 8.55
C LEU A 231 -9.87 21.60 8.79
N GLN A 232 -10.71 22.24 7.97
CA GLN A 232 -11.03 23.68 8.02
C GLN A 232 -9.79 24.58 8.00
N ARG A 233 -8.76 24.17 7.29
CA ARG A 233 -7.53 24.94 7.04
C ARG A 233 -6.92 24.54 5.71
N GLU A 234 -6.23 25.46 5.06
CA GLU A 234 -5.46 25.14 3.86
C GLU A 234 -4.34 24.16 4.22
N THR A 235 -4.31 23.03 3.53
CA THR A 235 -3.30 21.98 3.71
C THR A 235 -3.22 21.09 2.46
N SER A 236 -2.15 20.31 2.37
CA SER A 236 -1.99 19.31 1.31
C SER A 236 -1.70 17.93 1.90
N MET A 237 -1.99 16.89 1.14
CA MET A 237 -1.64 15.51 1.51
C MET A 237 -0.13 15.35 1.73
N MET A 238 0.66 16.05 0.90
CA MET A 238 2.12 16.06 1.04
C MET A 238 2.55 16.66 2.39
N GLU A 239 1.92 17.76 2.81
CA GLU A 239 2.18 18.38 4.11
C GLU A 239 1.78 17.45 5.26
N ILE A 240 0.60 16.83 5.20
CA ILE A 240 0.14 15.88 6.23
C ILE A 240 1.10 14.69 6.32
N MET A 241 1.43 14.05 5.19
CA MET A 241 2.31 12.90 5.15
C MET A 241 3.76 13.23 5.50
N SER A 242 4.20 14.48 5.37
CA SER A 242 5.56 14.90 5.79
C SER A 242 5.78 14.82 7.30
N ARG A 243 4.70 14.76 8.08
CA ARG A 243 4.71 14.61 9.54
C ARG A 243 4.64 13.14 9.98
N ALA A 244 4.81 12.20 9.06
CA ALA A 244 4.79 10.78 9.36
C ALA A 244 5.83 10.41 10.42
N ASP A 245 5.39 9.76 11.49
CA ASP A 245 6.29 9.24 12.53
C ASP A 245 7.07 8.01 12.02
N LEU A 246 6.41 7.17 11.20
CA LEU A 246 7.02 5.94 10.70
C LEU A 246 6.49 5.59 9.31
N TRP A 247 7.40 5.15 8.43
CA TRP A 247 7.12 4.53 7.14
C TRP A 247 7.54 3.06 7.18
N LEU A 248 6.57 2.17 7.05
CA LEU A 248 6.78 0.74 6.92
C LEU A 248 6.76 0.38 5.43
N MET A 249 7.93 0.09 4.88
CA MET A 249 8.11 -0.23 3.47
C MET A 249 8.01 -1.73 3.27
N LEU A 250 6.93 -2.21 2.64
CA LEU A 250 6.74 -3.64 2.35
C LEU A 250 7.63 -4.06 1.17
N SER A 251 8.90 -3.83 1.28
CA SER A 251 9.93 -4.17 0.30
C SER A 251 11.25 -4.52 0.99
N ASP A 252 12.22 -4.98 0.22
CA ASP A 252 13.55 -5.33 0.68
C ASP A 252 14.58 -5.00 -0.42
N PHE A 253 15.80 -4.64 -0.03
CA PHE A 253 16.89 -4.38 -0.98
C PHE A 253 17.36 -5.60 -1.78
N VAL A 254 16.85 -6.79 -1.49
CA VAL A 254 16.98 -7.95 -2.38
C VAL A 254 16.22 -7.75 -3.69
N PHE A 255 15.11 -6.97 -3.66
CA PHE A 255 14.24 -6.68 -4.82
C PHE A 255 14.33 -5.24 -5.28
N GLU A 256 14.69 -4.31 -4.38
CA GLU A 256 14.75 -2.89 -4.68
C GLU A 256 16.20 -2.44 -4.96
N PHE A 257 16.36 -1.51 -5.87
CA PHE A 257 17.68 -0.88 -6.07
C PHE A 257 18.10 -0.12 -4.81
N SER A 258 19.37 -0.25 -4.44
CA SER A 258 19.94 0.45 -3.29
C SER A 258 19.77 1.96 -3.44
N ARG A 259 19.18 2.56 -2.41
CA ARG A 259 18.96 4.01 -2.33
C ARG A 259 18.98 4.45 -0.86
N PRO A 260 19.20 5.73 -0.57
CA PRO A 260 19.09 6.26 0.79
C PRO A 260 17.69 6.02 1.36
N VAL A 261 17.61 5.86 2.66
CA VAL A 261 16.36 5.82 3.44
C VAL A 261 16.49 6.76 4.62
N MET A 262 15.37 7.32 5.07
CA MET A 262 15.33 8.16 6.26
C MET A 262 15.28 7.30 7.54
N PRO A 263 15.67 7.84 8.71
CA PRO A 263 15.65 7.09 9.97
C PRO A 263 14.29 6.53 10.37
N ASN A 264 13.19 7.17 9.93
CA ASN A 264 11.82 6.74 10.15
C ASN A 264 11.26 5.84 9.02
N MET A 265 12.10 5.37 8.09
CA MET A 265 11.75 4.40 7.06
C MET A 265 12.30 3.03 7.43
N VAL A 266 11.42 2.05 7.59
CA VAL A 266 11.78 0.67 7.97
C VAL A 266 11.34 -0.30 6.88
N MET A 267 12.31 -1.06 6.34
CA MET A 267 12.02 -2.15 5.41
C MET A 267 11.47 -3.34 6.19
N ILE A 268 10.29 -3.80 5.81
CA ILE A 268 9.56 -4.90 6.47
C ILE A 268 9.17 -6.00 5.47
N GLY A 269 10.03 -6.27 4.50
CA GLY A 269 9.82 -7.35 3.54
C GLY A 269 9.56 -8.71 4.23
N GLY A 270 8.81 -9.58 3.56
CA GLY A 270 8.58 -10.96 4.03
C GLY A 270 7.45 -11.15 5.05
N LEU A 271 6.72 -10.12 5.47
CA LEU A 271 5.61 -10.24 6.43
C LEU A 271 4.49 -11.19 5.98
N SER A 272 4.26 -11.29 4.70
CA SER A 272 3.20 -12.15 4.13
C SER A 272 3.52 -13.64 4.09
N HIS A 273 4.71 -14.05 4.50
CA HIS A 273 5.18 -15.45 4.42
C HIS A 273 4.92 -16.28 5.67
N SER A 274 4.06 -15.83 6.59
CA SER A 274 3.80 -16.51 7.86
C SER A 274 3.14 -17.91 7.73
N LYS A 275 2.55 -18.24 6.58
CA LYS A 275 1.98 -19.57 6.30
C LYS A 275 2.36 -20.01 4.90
N ILE A 276 3.40 -20.82 4.81
CA ILE A 276 3.77 -21.46 3.54
C ILE A 276 2.78 -22.60 3.28
N HIS A 277 1.96 -22.47 2.25
CA HIS A 277 1.14 -23.55 1.73
C HIS A 277 1.86 -24.26 0.60
N ALA A 278 1.71 -25.59 0.51
CA ALA A 278 2.22 -26.33 -0.62
C ALA A 278 1.60 -25.81 -1.93
N LEU A 279 2.44 -25.61 -2.94
CA LEU A 279 1.95 -25.18 -4.26
C LEU A 279 0.98 -26.23 -4.82
N PRO A 280 -0.13 -25.83 -5.47
CA PRO A 280 -0.98 -26.74 -6.21
C PRO A 280 -0.17 -27.59 -7.20
N GLN A 281 -0.53 -28.85 -7.36
CA GLN A 281 0.22 -29.80 -8.20
C GLN A 281 0.51 -29.28 -9.61
N LEU A 282 -0.42 -28.53 -10.20
CA LEU A 282 -0.26 -27.92 -11.52
C LEU A 282 0.89 -26.91 -11.57
N LEU A 283 1.05 -26.10 -10.50
CA LEU A 283 2.15 -25.14 -10.40
C LEU A 283 3.48 -25.81 -10.06
N GLN A 284 3.47 -26.92 -9.31
CA GLN A 284 4.68 -27.70 -9.04
C GLN A 284 5.28 -28.30 -10.30
N LEU A 285 4.45 -28.62 -11.30
CA LEU A 285 4.88 -29.19 -12.59
C LEU A 285 5.44 -28.12 -13.55
N THR A 286 5.06 -26.85 -13.38
CA THR A 286 5.48 -25.75 -14.26
C THR A 286 6.73 -25.02 -13.76
N VAL A 287 7.06 -25.13 -12.47
CA VAL A 287 8.25 -24.49 -11.88
C VAL A 287 9.46 -25.40 -12.04
N LYS A 288 10.35 -25.09 -12.98
CA LYS A 288 11.64 -25.76 -13.09
C LYS A 288 12.48 -25.47 -11.84
N PRO A 289 13.28 -26.45 -11.33
CA PRO A 289 14.05 -26.31 -10.08
C PRO A 289 15.08 -25.17 -10.05
N HIS A 290 15.30 -24.47 -11.15
CA HIS A 290 16.28 -23.38 -11.30
C HIS A 290 15.69 -22.04 -11.73
N SER A 291 14.35 -21.93 -11.83
CA SER A 291 13.70 -20.66 -12.09
C SER A 291 13.42 -19.97 -10.75
N TYR A 292 14.07 -18.82 -10.51
CA TYR A 292 13.69 -17.90 -9.45
C TYR A 292 12.30 -17.34 -9.79
N VAL A 293 11.24 -18.00 -9.34
CA VAL A 293 9.88 -17.47 -9.46
C VAL A 293 9.76 -16.36 -8.45
N PHE A 294 9.71 -15.14 -8.94
CA PHE A 294 9.49 -13.96 -8.10
C PHE A 294 8.20 -14.14 -7.29
N PRO A 295 8.20 -13.82 -5.99
CA PRO A 295 7.02 -13.93 -5.13
C PRO A 295 5.78 -13.20 -5.65
N CYS A 296 5.94 -12.22 -6.55
CA CYS A 296 4.83 -11.49 -7.17
C CYS A 296 3.89 -12.38 -8.01
N VAL A 297 4.35 -13.54 -8.50
CA VAL A 297 3.51 -14.49 -9.25
C VAL A 297 2.64 -15.32 -8.30
N VAL A 298 3.05 -15.49 -7.05
CA VAL A 298 2.34 -16.30 -6.04
C VAL A 298 1.16 -15.53 -5.44
N TYR A 299 1.17 -14.19 -5.46
CA TYR A 299 0.05 -13.38 -4.97
C TYR A 299 -1.22 -13.47 -5.81
N GLY A 300 -1.11 -13.77 -7.10
CA GLY A 300 -2.26 -14.02 -7.99
C GLY A 300 -2.88 -15.41 -7.87
N SER A 301 -2.20 -16.36 -7.22
CA SER A 301 -2.64 -17.78 -7.23
C SER A 301 -3.61 -18.16 -6.12
N SER A 302 -3.78 -17.36 -5.06
CA SER A 302 -4.78 -17.63 -4.02
C SER A 302 -6.22 -17.38 -4.49
N GLU A 303 -6.42 -16.61 -5.57
CA GLU A 303 -7.73 -16.37 -6.19
C GLU A 303 -8.06 -17.33 -7.36
N LEU A 304 -7.09 -18.13 -7.82
CA LEU A 304 -7.31 -19.10 -8.91
C LEU A 304 -8.17 -20.33 -8.55
N ASN A 305 -8.69 -20.41 -7.33
CA ASN A 305 -9.67 -21.45 -6.96
C ASN A 305 -11.08 -21.23 -7.57
N HIS A 306 -11.32 -20.13 -8.26
CA HIS A 306 -12.52 -19.92 -9.06
C HIS A 306 -12.27 -20.23 -10.55
N ARG A 307 -12.03 -21.52 -10.87
CA ARG A 307 -11.81 -22.03 -12.24
C ARG A 307 -13.01 -21.86 -13.19
N GLU A 308 -14.14 -21.34 -12.77
CA GLU A 308 -15.34 -21.26 -13.61
C GLU A 308 -15.47 -19.96 -14.43
N GLN A 309 -14.57 -18.98 -14.30
CA GLN A 309 -14.76 -17.66 -14.94
C GLN A 309 -13.78 -17.29 -16.07
N TYR A 310 -12.78 -18.10 -16.40
CA TYR A 310 -11.86 -17.80 -17.49
C TYR A 310 -11.87 -18.88 -18.59
N PRO A 311 -12.15 -18.52 -19.86
CA PRO A 311 -12.09 -19.46 -20.97
C PRO A 311 -10.66 -20.00 -21.20
N PRO A 312 -10.49 -21.26 -21.55
CA PRO A 312 -9.21 -21.99 -21.58
C PRO A 312 -8.16 -21.50 -22.61
N GLY A 313 -8.45 -20.49 -23.41
CA GLY A 313 -7.53 -19.96 -24.44
C GLY A 313 -6.58 -18.82 -23.98
N ARG A 314 -6.69 -18.31 -22.76
CA ARG A 314 -5.88 -17.14 -22.31
C ARG A 314 -4.61 -17.48 -21.53
N VAL A 315 -4.50 -18.69 -21.02
CA VAL A 315 -3.29 -19.18 -20.32
C VAL A 315 -2.12 -19.35 -21.30
N SER A 316 -2.41 -19.73 -22.56
CA SER A 316 -1.38 -19.93 -23.59
C SER A 316 -0.67 -18.62 -24.03
N LYS A 317 -1.33 -17.47 -23.91
CA LYS A 317 -0.74 -16.17 -24.29
C LYS A 317 0.25 -15.65 -23.22
N ALA A 318 0.03 -15.99 -21.96
CA ALA A 318 0.97 -15.68 -20.89
C ALA A 318 2.23 -16.53 -21.00
N GLU A 319 2.12 -17.80 -21.42
CA GLU A 319 3.26 -18.68 -21.67
C GLU A 319 4.11 -18.24 -22.87
N GLN A 320 3.52 -17.71 -23.93
CA GLN A 320 4.27 -17.20 -25.10
C GLN A 320 5.09 -15.94 -24.82
N ILE A 321 4.65 -15.08 -23.90
CA ILE A 321 5.37 -13.85 -23.52
C ILE A 321 6.66 -14.17 -22.75
N TRP A 322 6.76 -15.33 -22.12
CA TRP A 322 7.90 -15.73 -21.28
C TRP A 322 8.87 -16.72 -21.96
N SER A 323 8.56 -17.19 -23.18
CA SER A 323 9.41 -18.12 -23.94
C SER A 323 10.35 -17.41 -24.94
N GLU A 324 10.21 -16.12 -25.16
CA GLU A 324 11.09 -15.32 -26.00
C GLU A 324 12.07 -14.53 -25.14
N ASP A 325 13.13 -15.19 -24.66
CA ASP A 325 14.32 -14.56 -24.12
C ASP A 325 15.32 -14.43 -25.30
N PRO A 326 15.71 -13.23 -25.70
CA PRO A 326 16.81 -13.06 -26.63
C PRO A 326 18.11 -12.96 -25.83
N ASP A 327 19.10 -13.74 -26.25
CA ASP A 327 20.52 -13.76 -25.86
C ASP A 327 21.15 -12.42 -25.47
#